data_bbd98b6ddf3e779ce52c6684cd5fe9d1
#
_entry.id   bbd98b6ddf3e779ce52c6684cd5fe9d1
#
_cell.length_a   1.000
_cell.length_b   1.000
_cell.length_c   1.000
_cell.angle_alpha   90.00
_cell.angle_beta   90.00
_cell.angle_gamma   90.00
#
_symmetry.space_group_name_H-M   'P 1'
#
loop_
_entity.id
_entity.type
_entity.pdbx_description
1 polymer ?
#
loop_
_entity_poly.entity_id
_entity_poly.type
_entity_poly.pdbx_seq_one_letter_code
_entity_poly.pdbx_strand_id
1 'polypeptide(L)'
;MHLNEITPEWVMSRVATGKPFILVLLKAGIPLPADKDEATRMQMQHLTYLFKMENEGEISIFGPVINDPVLEGILIFNTTDKKKVNGLMDADPHVRAGHLIYEIYDFFTLPGQQIPR
;
A
#
# COMPACT_ATOMS: atom_id res chain seq x y z
N MET A 1 17.73 -14.11 19.04
CA MET A 1 17.01 -15.37 19.18
C MET A 1 17.35 -16.30 18.03
N HIS A 2 17.54 -17.58 18.31
CA HIS A 2 17.80 -18.58 17.28
C HIS A 2 16.48 -19.11 16.69
N LEU A 3 16.48 -19.44 15.39
CA LEU A 3 15.28 -19.94 14.72
C LEU A 3 14.76 -21.26 15.31
N ASN A 4 15.66 -22.11 15.85
CA ASN A 4 15.27 -23.36 16.48
C ASN A 4 14.63 -23.19 17.86
N GLU A 5 14.56 -21.94 18.34
CA GLU A 5 13.92 -21.61 19.62
C GLU A 5 12.53 -21.02 19.45
N ILE A 6 11.95 -21.13 18.25
CA ILE A 6 10.58 -20.70 18.00
C ILE A 6 9.63 -21.72 18.64
N THR A 7 9.03 -21.32 19.74
CA THR A 7 8.10 -22.14 20.52
C THR A 7 6.68 -21.57 20.38
N PRO A 8 5.64 -22.36 20.74
CA PRO A 8 4.27 -21.82 20.79
C PRO A 8 4.16 -20.57 21.66
N GLU A 9 4.86 -20.53 22.79
CA GLU A 9 4.84 -19.38 23.70
C GLU A 9 5.46 -18.15 23.02
N TRP A 10 6.57 -18.32 22.30
CA TRP A 10 7.19 -17.24 21.56
C TRP A 10 6.26 -16.74 20.45
N VAL A 11 5.64 -17.68 19.70
CA VAL A 11 4.69 -17.33 18.64
C VAL A 11 3.55 -16.50 19.21
N MET A 12 2.94 -16.95 20.31
CA MET A 12 1.84 -16.22 20.94
C MET A 12 2.27 -14.84 21.44
N SER A 13 3.48 -14.71 21.95
CA SER A 13 4.01 -13.42 22.39
C SER A 13 4.17 -12.44 21.23
N ARG A 14 4.58 -12.95 20.06
CA ARG A 14 4.69 -12.12 18.84
C ARG A 14 3.32 -11.73 18.32
N VAL A 15 2.39 -12.67 18.23
CA VAL A 15 1.02 -12.39 17.79
C VAL A 15 0.36 -11.34 18.68
N ALA A 16 0.63 -11.36 19.98
CA ALA A 16 0.07 -10.41 20.93
C ALA A 16 0.51 -8.96 20.65
N THR A 17 1.61 -8.74 19.93
CA THR A 17 2.06 -7.39 19.54
C THR A 17 1.34 -6.88 18.29
N GLY A 18 0.55 -7.72 17.64
CA GLY A 18 -0.15 -7.37 16.42
C GLY A 18 -1.22 -6.32 16.61
N LYS A 19 -1.53 -5.63 15.54
CA LYS A 19 -2.64 -4.68 15.51
C LYS A 19 -3.20 -4.53 14.10
N PRO A 20 -4.41 -3.95 13.98
CA PRO A 20 -5.03 -3.77 12.67
C PRO A 20 -4.45 -2.59 11.90
N PHE A 21 -4.45 -2.75 10.59
CA PHE A 21 -4.08 -1.75 9.59
C PHE A 21 -5.09 -1.82 8.46
N ILE A 22 -4.89 -1.03 7.41
CA ILE A 22 -5.68 -1.15 6.18
C ILE A 22 -4.74 -1.49 5.02
N LEU A 23 -5.09 -2.55 4.30
CA LEU A 23 -4.44 -2.94 3.06
C LEU A 23 -5.24 -2.37 1.90
N VAL A 24 -4.55 -1.71 0.98
CA VAL A 24 -5.14 -1.24 -0.28
C VAL A 24 -4.55 -2.03 -1.42
N LEU A 25 -5.41 -2.54 -2.29
CA LEU A 25 -5.03 -3.12 -3.57
C LEU A 25 -5.35 -2.12 -4.67
N LEU A 26 -4.34 -1.82 -5.49
CA LEU A 26 -4.51 -0.98 -6.68
C LEU A 26 -4.69 -1.89 -7.89
N LYS A 27 -5.72 -1.62 -8.66
CA LYS A 27 -6.05 -2.39 -9.86
C LYS A 27 -6.06 -1.50 -11.08
N ALA A 28 -5.81 -2.10 -12.25
CA ALA A 28 -5.83 -1.41 -13.52
C ALA A 28 -7.22 -0.83 -13.79
N GLY A 29 -7.26 0.43 -14.15
CA GLY A 29 -8.44 1.13 -14.63
C GLY A 29 -8.31 1.47 -16.12
N ILE A 30 -8.68 2.70 -16.47
CA ILE A 30 -8.55 3.20 -17.85
C ILE A 30 -7.06 3.30 -18.19
N PRO A 31 -6.62 2.82 -19.37
CA PRO A 31 -5.21 2.94 -19.76
C PRO A 31 -4.71 4.38 -19.74
N LEU A 32 -3.42 4.55 -19.46
CA LEU A 32 -2.76 5.85 -19.54
C LEU A 32 -2.80 6.37 -20.98
N PRO A 33 -2.67 7.72 -21.18
CA PRO A 33 -2.61 8.28 -22.51
C PRO A 33 -1.50 7.64 -23.36
N ALA A 34 -1.72 7.57 -24.68
CA ALA A 34 -0.74 7.03 -25.61
C ALA A 34 0.50 7.92 -25.75
N ASP A 35 0.37 9.22 -25.50
CA ASP A 35 1.48 10.15 -25.46
C ASP A 35 2.39 9.81 -24.28
N LYS A 36 3.63 9.42 -24.59
CA LYS A 36 4.60 8.98 -23.59
C LYS A 36 4.99 10.09 -22.60
N ASP A 37 5.11 11.32 -23.06
CA ASP A 37 5.48 12.43 -22.19
C ASP A 37 4.36 12.74 -21.20
N GLU A 38 3.12 12.71 -21.65
CA GLU A 38 1.96 12.90 -20.79
C GLU A 38 1.82 11.75 -19.78
N ALA A 39 1.96 10.52 -20.24
CA ALA A 39 1.87 9.34 -19.37
C ALA A 39 2.97 9.38 -18.30
N THR A 40 4.21 9.76 -18.68
CA THR A 40 5.32 9.89 -17.74
C THR A 40 5.05 10.98 -16.71
N ARG A 41 4.51 12.13 -17.13
CA ARG A 41 4.15 13.21 -16.23
C ARG A 41 3.09 12.77 -15.22
N MET A 42 2.07 12.07 -15.67
CA MET A 42 1.00 11.57 -14.82
C MET A 42 1.53 10.53 -13.83
N GLN A 43 2.41 9.64 -14.29
CA GLN A 43 3.05 8.65 -13.43
C GLN A 43 3.90 9.32 -12.35
N MET A 44 4.62 10.38 -12.70
CA MET A 44 5.42 11.14 -11.73
C MET A 44 4.53 11.80 -10.67
N GLN A 45 3.38 12.34 -11.06
CA GLN A 45 2.44 12.92 -10.11
C GLN A 45 1.92 11.87 -9.13
N HIS A 46 1.59 10.67 -9.61
CA HIS A 46 1.17 9.56 -8.79
C HIS A 46 2.25 9.15 -7.79
N LEU A 47 3.47 8.92 -8.27
CA LEU A 47 4.59 8.53 -7.40
C LEU A 47 4.90 9.60 -6.36
N THR A 48 4.89 10.86 -6.75
CA THR A 48 5.11 11.98 -5.83
C THR A 48 4.08 11.95 -4.70
N TYR A 49 2.83 11.69 -5.03
CA TYR A 49 1.77 11.59 -4.03
C TYR A 49 2.01 10.42 -3.06
N LEU A 50 2.40 9.25 -3.57
CA LEU A 50 2.69 8.09 -2.73
C LEU A 50 3.85 8.37 -1.78
N PHE A 51 4.96 8.93 -2.29
CA PHE A 51 6.11 9.26 -1.46
C PHE A 51 5.78 10.33 -0.42
N LYS A 52 4.91 11.28 -0.76
CA LYS A 52 4.42 12.27 0.20
C LYS A 52 3.66 11.60 1.33
N MET A 53 2.76 10.67 1.02
CA MET A 53 2.03 9.93 2.06
C MET A 53 2.98 9.12 2.94
N GLU A 54 4.01 8.50 2.37
CA GLU A 54 5.01 7.79 3.14
C GLU A 54 5.76 8.74 4.08
N ASN A 55 6.19 9.87 3.56
CA ASN A 55 6.92 10.87 4.36
C ASN A 55 6.08 11.45 5.50
N GLU A 56 4.78 11.53 5.31
CA GLU A 56 3.84 12.00 6.33
C GLU A 56 3.42 10.89 7.31
N GLY A 57 3.94 9.68 7.15
CA GLY A 57 3.63 8.56 8.03
C GLY A 57 2.30 7.88 7.78
N GLU A 58 1.62 8.21 6.68
CA GLU A 58 0.31 7.63 6.36
C GLU A 58 0.41 6.19 5.90
N ILE A 59 1.44 5.86 5.14
CA ILE A 59 1.69 4.51 4.65
C ILE A 59 3.05 4.00 5.07
N SER A 60 3.16 2.70 5.32
CA SER A 60 4.40 2.04 5.72
C SER A 60 5.10 1.38 4.55
N ILE A 61 4.35 0.68 3.73
CA ILE A 61 4.85 -0.10 2.60
C ILE A 61 3.94 0.17 1.43
N PHE A 62 4.55 0.40 0.28
CA PHE A 62 3.83 0.45 -0.98
C PHE A 62 4.77 0.04 -2.11
N GLY A 63 4.21 -0.47 -3.18
CA GLY A 63 5.00 -0.82 -4.35
C GLY A 63 4.13 -1.41 -5.45
N PRO A 64 4.67 -1.44 -6.68
CA PRO A 64 3.97 -2.04 -7.80
C PRO A 64 4.00 -3.57 -7.70
N VAL A 65 2.93 -4.19 -8.17
CA VAL A 65 2.92 -5.62 -8.47
C VAL A 65 3.29 -5.74 -9.93
N ILE A 66 4.28 -6.57 -10.23
CA ILE A 66 4.79 -6.74 -11.59
C ILE A 66 4.26 -8.04 -12.20
N ASN A 67 4.13 -8.05 -13.52
CA ASN A 67 3.72 -9.24 -14.29
C ASN A 67 2.29 -9.71 -13.97
N ASP A 68 1.40 -8.78 -13.62
CA ASP A 68 -0.02 -9.08 -13.44
C ASP A 68 -0.85 -8.08 -14.27
N PRO A 69 -1.83 -8.54 -15.05
CA PRO A 69 -2.58 -7.64 -15.92
C PRO A 69 -3.64 -6.81 -15.20
N VAL A 70 -4.00 -7.18 -13.98
CA VAL A 70 -5.06 -6.53 -13.21
C VAL A 70 -4.53 -5.85 -11.97
N LEU A 71 -3.78 -6.56 -11.13
CA LEU A 71 -3.24 -6.03 -9.88
C LEU A 71 -2.00 -5.20 -10.18
N GLU A 72 -2.09 -3.91 -9.86
CA GLU A 72 -1.04 -2.93 -10.18
C GLU A 72 -0.13 -2.62 -9.00
N GLY A 73 -0.62 -2.73 -7.77
CA GLY A 73 0.19 -2.42 -6.61
C GLY A 73 -0.53 -2.66 -5.30
N ILE A 74 0.22 -2.46 -4.21
CA ILE A 74 -0.32 -2.55 -2.86
C ILE A 74 0.15 -1.36 -2.03
N LEU A 75 -0.66 -1.01 -1.01
CA LEU A 75 -0.27 -0.06 0.03
C LEU A 75 -0.73 -0.60 1.38
N ILE A 76 0.06 -0.34 2.42
CA ILE A 76 -0.36 -0.61 3.81
C ILE A 76 -0.42 0.71 4.55
N PHE A 77 -1.61 1.08 4.98
CA PHE A 77 -1.89 2.32 5.72
C PHE A 77 -1.77 2.12 7.22
N ASN A 78 -1.18 3.10 7.89
CA ASN A 78 -0.97 3.11 9.35
C ASN A 78 -2.20 3.61 10.11
N THR A 79 -3.37 3.12 9.75
CA THR A 79 -4.63 3.53 10.36
C THR A 79 -5.68 2.44 10.17
N THR A 80 -6.74 2.50 10.98
CA THR A 80 -7.94 1.67 10.80
C THR A 80 -9.13 2.47 10.31
N ASP A 81 -8.93 3.76 10.05
CA ASP A 81 -9.98 4.66 9.60
C ASP A 81 -10.19 4.56 8.10
N LYS A 82 -11.18 3.77 7.70
CA LYS A 82 -11.50 3.53 6.27
C LYS A 82 -11.89 4.82 5.55
N LYS A 83 -12.59 5.72 6.23
CA LYS A 83 -13.00 6.99 5.65
C LYS A 83 -11.78 7.85 5.29
N LYS A 84 -10.79 7.89 6.19
CA LYS A 84 -9.52 8.58 5.94
C LYS A 84 -8.79 7.97 4.74
N VAL A 85 -8.70 6.65 4.68
CA VAL A 85 -8.02 5.95 3.57
C VAL A 85 -8.75 6.22 2.24
N ASN A 86 -10.08 6.17 2.23
CA ASN A 86 -10.84 6.52 1.03
C ASN A 86 -10.53 7.94 0.56
N GLY A 87 -10.49 8.90 1.48
CA GLY A 87 -10.16 10.29 1.15
C GLY A 87 -8.77 10.43 0.56
N LEU A 88 -7.79 9.75 1.15
CA LEU A 88 -6.41 9.80 0.66
C LEU A 88 -6.28 9.12 -0.70
N MET A 89 -6.93 7.98 -0.91
CA MET A 89 -6.89 7.29 -2.21
C MET A 89 -7.62 8.06 -3.30
N ASP A 90 -8.76 8.67 -2.97
CA ASP A 90 -9.52 9.48 -3.93
C ASP A 90 -8.75 10.72 -4.38
N ALA A 91 -7.78 11.18 -3.59
CA ALA A 91 -6.93 12.32 -3.93
C ALA A 91 -5.72 11.93 -4.80
N ASP A 92 -5.45 10.65 -4.98
CA ASP A 92 -4.37 10.20 -5.88
C ASP A 92 -4.69 10.60 -7.32
N PRO A 93 -3.77 11.27 -8.03
CA PRO A 93 -4.02 11.70 -9.41
C PRO A 93 -4.45 10.57 -10.36
N HIS A 94 -3.88 9.38 -10.22
CA HIS A 94 -4.26 8.23 -11.07
C HIS A 94 -5.67 7.71 -10.73
N VAL A 95 -6.04 7.71 -9.46
CA VAL A 95 -7.38 7.29 -9.04
C VAL A 95 -8.40 8.32 -9.53
N ARG A 96 -8.11 9.61 -9.37
CA ARG A 96 -9.00 10.67 -9.83
C ARG A 96 -9.25 10.64 -11.33
N ALA A 97 -8.21 10.28 -12.09
CA ALA A 97 -8.31 10.20 -13.55
C ALA A 97 -8.89 8.85 -14.03
N GLY A 98 -9.14 7.91 -13.12
CA GLY A 98 -9.69 6.60 -13.46
C GLY A 98 -8.65 5.59 -13.96
N HIS A 99 -7.37 5.91 -13.91
CA HIS A 99 -6.30 4.99 -14.36
C HIS A 99 -6.02 3.88 -13.36
N LEU A 100 -6.33 4.11 -12.08
CA LEU A 100 -6.27 3.11 -11.03
C LEU A 100 -7.61 3.05 -10.32
N ILE A 101 -8.00 1.83 -9.95
CA ILE A 101 -9.13 1.53 -9.09
C ILE A 101 -8.56 0.91 -7.83
N TYR A 102 -9.11 1.23 -6.67
CA TYR A 102 -8.61 0.67 -5.43
C TYR A 102 -9.68 -0.09 -4.67
N GLU A 103 -9.22 -1.07 -3.89
CA GLU A 103 -10.04 -1.81 -2.91
C GLU A 103 -9.34 -1.75 -1.57
N ILE A 104 -10.12 -1.64 -0.48
CA ILE A 104 -9.56 -1.59 0.87
C ILE A 104 -10.00 -2.81 1.66
N TYR A 105 -9.08 -3.29 2.51
CA TYR A 105 -9.29 -4.48 3.33
C TYR A 105 -8.76 -4.22 4.74
N ASP A 106 -9.45 -4.78 5.73
CA ASP A 106 -8.89 -4.85 7.06
C ASP A 106 -7.72 -5.84 7.05
N PHE A 107 -6.61 -5.43 7.65
CA PHE A 107 -5.39 -6.23 7.64
C PHE A 107 -4.77 -6.22 9.04
N PHE A 108 -4.41 -7.40 9.52
CA PHE A 108 -3.77 -7.54 10.82
C PHE A 108 -2.33 -7.97 10.62
N THR A 109 -1.39 -7.26 11.22
CA THR A 109 0.02 -7.66 11.15
C THR A 109 0.78 -7.14 12.36
N LEU A 110 2.07 -7.45 12.40
CA LEU A 110 2.93 -7.16 13.55
C LEU A 110 3.72 -5.88 13.28
N PRO A 111 3.57 -4.84 14.13
CA PRO A 111 4.43 -3.66 14.05
C PRO A 111 5.91 -4.04 14.17
N GLY A 112 6.77 -3.30 13.49
CA GLY A 112 8.21 -3.54 13.51
C GLY A 112 8.72 -4.50 12.45
N GLN A 113 7.85 -5.12 11.68
CA GLN A 113 8.30 -5.87 10.50
C GLN A 113 8.82 -4.89 9.46
N GLN A 114 9.94 -5.23 8.84
CA GLN A 114 10.57 -4.39 7.83
C GLN A 114 11.11 -5.25 6.70
N ILE A 115 11.14 -4.64 5.53
CA ILE A 115 11.83 -5.22 4.39
C ILE A 115 13.32 -4.93 4.59
N PRO A 116 14.18 -5.96 4.66
CA PRO A 116 15.61 -5.73 4.86
C PRO A 116 16.23 -5.02 3.66
N ARG A 117 17.25 -4.24 3.94
CA ARG A 117 18.01 -3.53 2.90
C ARG A 117 18.93 -4.45 2.14
#